data_cf94632348053120f0d42f2d47aeace5
#
_entry.id   cf94632348053120f0d42f2d47aeace5
#
_cell.length_a   1.000
_cell.length_b   1.000
_cell.length_c   1.000
_cell.angle_alpha   90.00
_cell.angle_beta   90.00
_cell.angle_gamma   90.00
#
_symmetry.space_group_name_H-M   'P 1'
#
loop_
_entity.id
_entity.type
_entity.pdbx_description
1 polymer ?
#
loop_
_entity_poly.entity_id
_entity_poly.type
_entity_poly.pdbx_seq_one_letter_code
_entity_poly.pdbx_strand_id
1 'polypeptide(L)'
;MQWVFEKRSGIGGDASHLSVVSSGASPLVPLTNQDLIRTAHEELLDALPGARVARLARATVVREPRATFSLAPGQPARPHTETPVRGLYLAGDWIATLLPATIESAVRSGHRAADLIS
;
A
#
# COMPACT_ATOMS: atom_id res chain seq x y z
N MET A 1 -1.64 10.18 -8.92
CA MET A 1 -1.97 8.78 -8.51
C MET A 1 -0.92 7.81 -9.04
N GLN A 2 -0.79 6.62 -8.43
CA GLN A 2 0.19 5.61 -8.87
C GLN A 2 -0.49 4.37 -9.45
N TRP A 3 -1.59 3.94 -8.85
CA TRP A 3 -2.30 2.72 -9.23
C TRP A 3 -3.80 2.94 -9.24
N VAL A 4 -4.47 2.32 -10.21
CA VAL A 4 -5.94 2.27 -10.31
C VAL A 4 -6.34 0.80 -10.47
N PHE A 5 -7.21 0.32 -9.59
CA PHE A 5 -7.74 -1.05 -9.61
C PHE A 5 -9.24 -1.00 -9.84
N GLU A 6 -9.70 -1.72 -10.84
CA GLU A 6 -11.13 -1.98 -11.05
C GLU A 6 -11.57 -3.11 -10.11
N LYS A 7 -12.65 -2.91 -9.35
CA LYS A 7 -13.13 -3.81 -8.29
C LYS A 7 -14.51 -4.41 -8.58
N ARG A 8 -15.10 -4.15 -9.74
CA ARG A 8 -16.44 -4.62 -10.09
C ARG A 8 -16.59 -6.14 -9.96
N SER A 9 -15.62 -6.89 -10.46
CA SER A 9 -15.62 -8.36 -10.41
C SER A 9 -15.68 -8.93 -9.00
N GLY A 10 -15.17 -8.20 -8.00
CA GLY A 10 -15.15 -8.64 -6.61
C GLY A 10 -16.31 -8.13 -5.75
N ILE A 11 -16.95 -7.02 -6.16
CA ILE A 11 -17.99 -6.36 -5.36
C ILE A 11 -19.38 -6.59 -5.97
N GLY A 12 -19.43 -6.78 -7.30
CA GLY A 12 -20.69 -6.88 -8.06
C GLY A 12 -21.38 -5.56 -8.28
N GLY A 13 -22.48 -5.58 -9.06
CA GLY A 13 -23.30 -4.41 -9.38
C GLY A 13 -22.98 -3.79 -10.73
N ASP A 14 -23.83 -2.84 -11.15
CA ASP A 14 -23.77 -2.21 -12.48
C ASP A 14 -22.82 -1.02 -12.55
N ALA A 15 -22.46 -0.44 -11.40
CA ALA A 15 -21.54 0.69 -11.33
C ALA A 15 -20.07 0.24 -11.31
N SER A 16 -19.19 1.00 -11.95
CA SER A 16 -17.75 0.81 -11.81
C SER A 16 -17.30 1.22 -10.42
N HIS A 17 -16.50 0.36 -9.78
CA HIS A 17 -15.86 0.65 -8.51
C HIS A 17 -14.34 0.68 -8.71
N LEU A 18 -13.75 1.84 -8.56
CA LEU A 18 -12.32 2.05 -8.71
C LEU A 18 -11.67 2.28 -7.35
N SER A 19 -10.58 1.56 -7.09
CA SER A 19 -9.68 1.84 -5.97
C SER A 19 -8.44 2.53 -6.50
N VAL A 20 -8.20 3.74 -6.02
CA VAL A 20 -7.07 4.57 -6.43
C VAL A 20 -6.08 4.63 -5.28
N VAL A 21 -4.84 4.26 -5.52
CA VAL A 21 -3.81 4.14 -4.49
C VAL A 21 -2.61 5.02 -4.80
N SER A 22 -2.08 5.65 -3.76
CA SER A 22 -0.81 6.38 -3.79
C SER A 22 0.02 6.02 -2.56
N SER A 23 1.22 5.50 -2.79
CA SER A 23 2.20 5.21 -1.74
C SER A 23 3.20 6.36 -1.62
N GLY A 24 3.89 6.48 -0.47
CA GLY A 24 4.83 7.58 -0.24
C GLY A 24 4.13 8.95 -0.32
N ALA A 25 2.90 9.01 0.16
CA ALA A 25 1.95 10.09 -0.08
C ALA A 25 2.17 11.32 0.84
N SER A 26 3.37 11.53 1.38
CA SER A 26 3.67 12.67 2.27
C SER A 26 3.20 14.03 1.74
N PRO A 27 3.34 14.36 0.44
CA PRO A 27 2.83 15.62 -0.10
C PRO A 27 1.29 15.72 -0.10
N LEU A 28 0.59 14.59 -0.02
CA LEU A 28 -0.87 14.52 -0.04
C LEU A 28 -1.48 14.58 1.36
N VAL A 29 -0.69 14.32 2.39
CA VAL A 29 -1.17 14.27 3.79
C VAL A 29 -1.88 15.55 4.24
N PRO A 30 -1.40 16.78 3.93
CA PRO A 30 -2.03 18.01 4.37
C PRO A 30 -3.30 18.37 3.59
N LEU A 31 -3.57 17.72 2.46
CA LEU A 31 -4.74 18.04 1.63
C LEU A 31 -6.04 17.58 2.28
N THR A 32 -7.13 18.31 2.03
CA THR A 32 -8.46 17.88 2.47
C THR A 32 -8.95 16.65 1.68
N ASN A 33 -9.95 15.96 2.21
CA ASN A 33 -10.56 14.84 1.46
C ASN A 33 -11.20 15.31 0.15
N GLN A 34 -11.76 16.52 0.14
CA GLN A 34 -12.34 17.11 -1.07
C GLN A 34 -11.27 17.39 -2.13
N ASP A 35 -10.13 17.93 -1.74
CA ASP A 35 -9.01 18.17 -2.67
C ASP A 35 -8.45 16.87 -3.21
N LEU A 36 -8.29 15.85 -2.36
CA LEU A 36 -7.85 14.53 -2.80
C LEU A 36 -8.81 13.88 -3.78
N ILE A 37 -10.11 13.96 -3.52
CA ILE A 37 -11.15 13.43 -4.43
C ILE A 37 -11.11 14.17 -5.77
N ARG A 38 -11.02 15.50 -5.74
CA ARG A 38 -10.92 16.33 -6.96
C ARG A 38 -9.69 15.95 -7.78
N THR A 39 -8.51 15.95 -7.17
CA THR A 39 -7.25 15.61 -7.84
C THR A 39 -7.31 14.20 -8.43
N ALA A 40 -7.76 13.23 -7.65
CA ALA A 40 -7.89 11.86 -8.12
C ALA A 40 -8.86 11.73 -9.30
N HIS A 41 -9.98 12.45 -9.26
CA HIS A 41 -10.97 12.44 -10.35
C HIS A 41 -10.41 13.09 -11.62
N GLU A 42 -9.76 14.25 -11.51
CA GLU A 42 -9.12 14.94 -12.64
C GLU A 42 -8.06 14.04 -13.32
N GLU A 43 -7.16 13.44 -12.53
CA GLU A 43 -6.15 12.52 -13.05
C GLU A 43 -6.76 11.25 -13.70
N LEU A 44 -7.89 10.75 -13.18
CA LEU A 44 -8.61 9.64 -13.81
C LEU A 44 -9.19 10.03 -15.17
N LEU A 45 -9.79 11.20 -15.29
CA LEU A 45 -10.36 11.69 -16.55
C LEU A 45 -9.28 11.94 -17.61
N ASP A 46 -8.09 12.34 -17.18
CA ASP A 46 -6.94 12.54 -18.09
C ASP A 46 -6.34 11.20 -18.54
N ALA A 47 -6.19 10.26 -17.60
CA ALA A 47 -5.61 8.95 -17.90
C ALA A 47 -6.57 8.01 -18.65
N LEU A 48 -7.87 8.15 -18.44
CA LEU A 48 -8.92 7.30 -18.98
C LEU A 48 -9.98 8.13 -19.71
N PRO A 49 -9.75 8.50 -20.99
CA PRO A 49 -10.68 9.37 -21.72
C PRO A 49 -12.12 8.85 -21.76
N GLY A 50 -12.32 7.52 -21.76
CA GLY A 50 -13.65 6.91 -21.68
C GLY A 50 -14.41 7.19 -20.37
N ALA A 51 -13.71 7.58 -19.31
CA ALA A 51 -14.33 7.95 -18.03
C ALA A 51 -15.02 9.32 -18.06
N ARG A 52 -14.73 10.16 -19.07
CA ARG A 52 -15.31 11.51 -19.20
C ARG A 52 -16.84 11.53 -19.39
N VAL A 53 -17.41 10.43 -19.86
CA VAL A 53 -18.86 10.29 -19.99
C VAL A 53 -19.52 9.73 -18.73
N ALA A 54 -18.72 9.30 -17.75
CA ALA A 54 -19.20 8.75 -16.51
C ALA A 54 -19.40 9.84 -15.44
N ARG A 55 -20.39 9.63 -14.58
CA ARG A 55 -20.63 10.51 -13.43
C ARG A 55 -20.01 9.90 -12.18
N LEU A 56 -19.22 10.67 -11.46
CA LEU A 56 -18.77 10.30 -10.12
C LEU A 56 -19.97 10.27 -9.17
N ALA A 57 -20.40 9.07 -8.80
CA ALA A 57 -21.57 8.91 -7.91
C ALA A 57 -21.18 9.05 -6.44
N ARG A 58 -20.03 8.53 -6.05
CA ARG A 58 -19.53 8.52 -4.66
C ARG A 58 -18.01 8.40 -4.65
N ALA A 59 -17.37 9.05 -3.69
CA ALA A 59 -15.95 8.85 -3.40
C ALA A 59 -15.72 8.83 -1.88
N THR A 60 -14.73 8.05 -1.46
CA THR A 60 -14.29 7.95 -0.06
C THR A 60 -12.78 7.97 -0.02
N VAL A 61 -12.21 8.73 0.89
CA VAL A 61 -10.75 8.76 1.13
C VAL A 61 -10.45 7.92 2.35
N VAL A 62 -9.57 6.95 2.18
CA VAL A 62 -8.98 6.16 3.27
C VAL A 62 -7.53 6.60 3.43
N ARG A 63 -7.14 6.93 4.65
CA ARG A 63 -5.77 7.34 4.98
C ARG A 63 -5.14 6.30 5.90
N GLU A 64 -3.98 5.81 5.49
CA GLU A 64 -3.21 4.85 6.26
C GLU A 64 -1.81 5.43 6.55
N PRO A 65 -1.68 6.28 7.60
CA PRO A 65 -0.45 7.03 7.86
C PRO A 65 0.75 6.15 8.18
N ARG A 66 0.52 4.93 8.61
CA ARG A 66 1.54 3.95 9.00
C ARG A 66 1.44 2.66 8.21
N ALA A 67 1.11 2.76 6.92
CA ALA A 67 0.95 1.61 6.04
C ALA A 67 2.25 0.81 5.86
N THR A 68 3.41 1.48 5.93
CA THR A 68 4.71 0.84 5.75
C THR A 68 5.82 1.63 6.44
N PHE A 69 6.96 1.01 6.65
CA PHE A 69 8.16 1.69 7.13
C PHE A 69 8.86 2.49 6.00
N SER A 70 9.66 3.46 6.40
CA SER A 70 10.44 4.27 5.46
C SER A 70 11.73 3.57 5.03
N LEU A 71 12.01 3.58 3.73
CA LEU A 71 13.30 3.18 3.15
C LEU A 71 14.23 4.38 2.87
N ALA A 72 13.90 5.57 3.37
CA ALA A 72 14.70 6.76 3.17
C ALA A 72 16.12 6.60 3.76
N PRO A 73 17.12 7.28 3.20
CA PRO A 73 18.46 7.31 3.79
C PRO A 73 18.45 7.76 5.26
N GLY A 74 19.31 7.17 6.07
CA GLY A 74 19.42 7.49 7.50
C GLY A 74 18.43 6.75 8.42
N GLN A 75 17.61 5.86 7.88
CA GLN A 75 16.77 5.01 8.71
C GLN A 75 17.62 3.92 9.39
N PRO A 76 17.23 3.45 10.60
CA PRO A 76 17.88 2.32 11.26
C PRO A 76 17.88 1.07 10.37
N ALA A 77 18.93 0.25 10.50
CA ALA A 77 18.98 -1.04 9.85
C ALA A 77 17.79 -1.91 10.30
N ARG A 78 17.17 -2.60 9.35
CA ARG A 78 16.09 -3.54 9.66
C ARG A 78 16.65 -4.73 10.45
N PRO A 79 15.93 -5.20 11.49
CA PRO A 79 16.39 -6.33 12.26
C PRO A 79 16.40 -7.62 11.44
N HIS A 80 17.19 -8.59 11.86
CA HIS A 80 17.21 -9.93 11.30
C HIS A 80 16.14 -10.81 11.93
N THR A 81 15.84 -11.95 11.30
CA THR A 81 14.93 -12.97 11.84
C THR A 81 15.44 -13.50 13.18
N GLU A 82 16.73 -13.81 13.27
CA GLU A 82 17.35 -14.21 14.53
C GLU A 82 17.51 -13.01 15.46
N THR A 83 17.23 -13.24 16.74
CA THR A 83 17.45 -12.25 17.80
C THR A 83 18.51 -12.72 18.80
N PRO A 84 19.09 -11.82 19.58
CA PRO A 84 19.97 -12.21 20.69
C PRO A 84 19.25 -13.02 21.79
N VAL A 85 17.94 -13.03 21.81
CA VAL A 85 17.14 -13.76 22.79
C VAL A 85 16.87 -15.17 22.27
N ARG A 86 17.39 -16.17 23.00
CA ARG A 86 17.24 -17.58 22.63
C ARG A 86 15.74 -17.95 22.49
N GLY A 87 15.38 -18.54 21.35
CA GLY A 87 14.03 -18.99 21.05
C GLY A 87 13.07 -17.88 20.60
N LEU A 88 13.55 -16.63 20.44
CA LEU A 88 12.77 -15.52 19.88
C LEU A 88 13.21 -15.23 18.45
N TYR A 89 12.31 -15.39 17.51
CA TYR A 89 12.50 -15.09 16.09
C TYR A 89 11.52 -14.04 15.63
N LEU A 90 11.94 -13.19 14.67
CA LEU A 90 11.13 -12.14 14.11
C LEU A 90 10.77 -12.48 12.67
N ALA A 91 9.50 -12.21 12.29
CA ALA A 91 9.02 -12.32 10.93
C ALA A 91 8.11 -11.14 10.60
N GLY A 92 8.05 -10.76 9.33
CA GLY A 92 7.25 -9.67 8.82
C GLY A 92 7.93 -9.00 7.63
N ASP A 93 7.21 -8.13 6.95
CA ASP A 93 7.73 -7.37 5.82
C ASP A 93 8.79 -6.33 6.22
N TRP A 94 8.86 -5.99 7.50
CA TRP A 94 9.70 -4.97 8.11
C TRP A 94 11.09 -5.45 8.49
N ILE A 95 11.37 -6.76 8.46
CA ILE A 95 12.70 -7.31 8.76
C ILE A 95 13.63 -7.29 7.53
N ALA A 96 14.92 -7.59 7.74
CA ALA A 96 15.95 -7.56 6.69
C ALA A 96 15.82 -8.74 5.71
N THR A 97 14.96 -8.62 4.72
CA THR A 97 14.76 -9.60 3.64
C THR A 97 15.39 -9.19 2.31
N LEU A 98 16.00 -8.01 2.23
CA LEU A 98 16.48 -7.34 0.99
C LEU A 98 15.34 -6.93 0.04
N LEU A 99 14.10 -7.11 0.44
CA LEU A 99 12.91 -6.67 -0.31
C LEU A 99 12.28 -5.43 0.36
N PRO A 100 11.53 -4.62 -0.39
CA PRO A 100 10.69 -3.58 0.19
C PRO A 100 9.56 -4.21 1.02
N ALA A 101 8.77 -3.37 1.70
CA ALA A 101 7.59 -3.81 2.46
C ALA A 101 6.53 -4.39 1.50
N THR A 102 6.51 -5.69 1.37
CA THR A 102 5.64 -6.45 0.47
C THR A 102 5.20 -7.75 1.11
N ILE A 103 4.13 -8.34 0.57
CA ILE A 103 3.68 -9.68 0.95
C ILE A 103 4.80 -10.70 0.76
N GLU A 104 5.57 -10.61 -0.34
CA GLU A 104 6.71 -11.48 -0.60
C GLU A 104 7.78 -11.37 0.50
N SER A 105 8.09 -10.14 0.96
CA SER A 105 9.01 -9.93 2.07
C SER A 105 8.51 -10.60 3.35
N ALA A 106 7.23 -10.46 3.67
CA ALA A 106 6.62 -11.08 4.83
C ALA A 106 6.67 -12.62 4.75
N VAL A 107 6.29 -13.20 3.61
CA VAL A 107 6.31 -14.66 3.39
C VAL A 107 7.72 -15.22 3.53
N ARG A 108 8.72 -14.62 2.86
CA ARG A 108 10.13 -15.04 2.98
C ARG A 108 10.64 -15.00 4.41
N SER A 109 10.26 -13.97 5.15
CA SER A 109 10.67 -13.87 6.55
C SER A 109 10.04 -14.94 7.42
N GLY A 110 8.79 -15.28 7.16
CA GLY A 110 8.08 -16.36 7.84
C GLY A 110 8.72 -17.72 7.60
N HIS A 111 9.06 -18.04 6.35
CA HIS A 111 9.79 -19.27 6.01
C HIS A 111 11.13 -19.34 6.72
N ARG A 112 11.93 -18.25 6.67
CA ARG A 112 13.21 -18.20 7.38
C ARG A 112 13.06 -18.43 8.90
N ALA A 113 12.03 -17.84 9.51
CA ALA A 113 11.76 -18.07 10.93
C ALA A 113 11.40 -19.53 11.22
N ALA A 114 10.60 -20.17 10.37
CA ALA A 114 10.25 -21.57 10.49
C ALA A 114 11.47 -22.49 10.38
N ASP A 115 12.35 -22.25 9.40
CA ASP A 115 13.57 -23.03 9.18
C ASP A 115 14.53 -22.95 10.39
N LEU A 116 14.51 -21.86 11.15
CA LEU A 116 15.35 -21.66 12.34
C LEU A 116 14.78 -22.35 13.60
N ILE A 117 13.53 -22.73 13.58
CA ILE A 117 12.84 -23.42 14.71
C ILE A 117 12.95 -24.95 14.52
N SER A 118 13.15 -25.39 13.27
CA SER A 118 13.27 -26.82 12.91
C SER A 118 14.64 -27.34 13.24
#